data_047195eeff6ee7163e9c2a3c8267ac81
#
_entry.id   047195eeff6ee7163e9c2a3c8267ac81
#
_cell.length_a   1.000
_cell.length_b   1.000
_cell.length_c   1.000
_cell.angle_alpha   90.00
_cell.angle_beta   90.00
_cell.angle_gamma   90.00
#
_symmetry.space_group_name_H-M   'P 1'
#
loop_
_entity.id
_entity.type
_entity.pdbx_description
1 polymer ?
#
loop_
_entity_poly.entity_id
_entity_poly.type
_entity_poly.pdbx_seq_one_letter_code
_entity_poly.pdbx_strand_id
1 'polypeptide(L)'
;MTKAVIFDLEGTLLTTRECRIRAWSQTAREQGIQCDENLLHRMAHARAPQALEIMLTRSHRLYQPAEKLALLARQGDLLEEEIEQHQNELLLPEGLASLQAYQEEGLPVAAVSVVSDAESLLRRLKLRNLFDAATGELSAAAKRLHMDCGECLCVSAYEDTLREAQRLGMKCMLVGADAAQPVFITSKE
;
A
#
# COMPACT_ATOMS: atom_id res chain seq x y z
N MET A 1 -9.77 -2.93 24.45
CA MET A 1 -9.37 -4.27 23.95
C MET A 1 -9.36 -4.19 22.43
N THR A 2 -8.44 -4.84 21.73
CA THR A 2 -8.47 -4.89 20.25
C THR A 2 -9.55 -5.88 19.82
N LYS A 3 -10.41 -5.46 18.87
CA LYS A 3 -11.49 -6.30 18.34
C LYS A 3 -11.37 -6.55 16.84
N ALA A 4 -10.50 -5.82 16.14
CA ALA A 4 -10.22 -6.00 14.73
C ALA A 4 -8.80 -5.55 14.40
N VAL A 5 -8.22 -6.06 13.30
CA VAL A 5 -6.89 -5.69 12.85
C VAL A 5 -6.95 -5.18 11.41
N ILE A 6 -6.26 -4.08 11.16
CA ILE A 6 -6.17 -3.46 9.83
C ILE A 6 -4.71 -3.47 9.42
N PHE A 7 -4.40 -4.22 8.37
CA PHE A 7 -3.06 -4.33 7.80
C PHE A 7 -2.88 -3.32 6.67
N ASP A 8 -1.84 -2.52 6.76
CA ASP A 8 -1.28 -1.86 5.60
C ASP A 8 -0.62 -2.92 4.72
N LEU A 9 -0.95 -2.98 3.43
CA LEU A 9 -0.41 -4.02 2.55
C LEU A 9 1.07 -3.82 2.27
N GLU A 10 1.44 -2.60 1.88
CA GLU A 10 2.81 -2.29 1.47
C GLU A 10 3.78 -2.33 2.64
N GLY A 11 4.91 -3.01 2.46
CA GLY A 11 5.97 -3.13 3.48
C GLY A 11 5.60 -4.00 4.68
N THR A 12 4.35 -4.45 4.78
CA THR A 12 3.84 -5.28 5.88
C THR A 12 3.53 -6.70 5.40
N LEU A 13 2.71 -6.83 4.38
CA LEU A 13 2.32 -8.10 3.78
C LEU A 13 2.92 -8.29 2.39
N LEU A 14 3.16 -7.18 1.69
CA LEU A 14 3.61 -7.14 0.31
C LEU A 14 4.77 -6.15 0.12
N THR A 15 5.56 -6.37 -0.91
CA THR A 15 6.60 -5.45 -1.37
C THR A 15 6.47 -5.19 -2.87
N THR A 16 5.52 -4.34 -3.28
CA THR A 16 5.31 -3.99 -4.70
C THR A 16 6.17 -2.80 -5.17
N ARG A 17 7.01 -2.26 -4.29
CA ARG A 17 7.81 -1.06 -4.55
C ARG A 17 8.64 -1.17 -5.82
N GLU A 18 9.36 -2.27 -5.99
CA GLU A 18 10.23 -2.48 -7.17
C GLU A 18 9.43 -2.61 -8.47
N CYS A 19 8.27 -3.28 -8.42
CA CYS A 19 7.35 -3.33 -9.56
C CYS A 19 6.88 -1.93 -9.95
N ARG A 20 6.58 -1.08 -8.97
CA ARG A 20 6.16 0.31 -9.20
C ARG A 20 7.28 1.18 -9.77
N ILE A 21 8.53 0.99 -9.28
CA ILE A 21 9.71 1.67 -9.84
C ILE A 21 9.88 1.29 -11.31
N ARG A 22 9.82 0.00 -11.65
CA ARG A 22 9.97 -0.49 -13.03
C ARG A 22 8.84 0.02 -13.93
N ALA A 23 7.59 -0.04 -13.48
CA ALA A 23 6.44 0.47 -14.23
C ALA A 23 6.56 1.97 -14.53
N TRP A 24 6.91 2.79 -13.52
CA TRP A 24 7.14 4.22 -13.72
C TRP A 24 8.36 4.51 -14.58
N SER A 25 9.45 3.77 -14.44
CA SER A 25 10.64 3.90 -15.29
C SER A 25 10.30 3.63 -16.77
N GLN A 26 9.51 2.60 -17.05
CA GLN A 26 9.07 2.28 -18.39
C GLN A 26 8.11 3.36 -18.93
N THR A 27 7.13 3.81 -18.14
CA THR A 27 6.22 4.90 -18.53
C THR A 27 6.99 6.17 -18.89
N ALA A 28 7.97 6.56 -18.07
CA ALA A 28 8.82 7.72 -18.33
C ALA A 28 9.63 7.56 -19.64
N ARG A 29 10.21 6.38 -19.83
CA ARG A 29 10.99 6.05 -21.04
C ARG A 29 10.15 6.13 -22.31
N GLU A 30 8.92 5.62 -22.31
CA GLU A 30 7.99 5.71 -23.44
C GLU A 30 7.65 7.16 -23.80
N GLN A 31 7.73 8.08 -22.85
CA GLN A 31 7.52 9.53 -23.06
C GLN A 31 8.81 10.31 -23.32
N GLY A 32 9.97 9.66 -23.36
CA GLY A 32 11.26 10.34 -23.49
C GLY A 32 11.64 11.19 -22.28
N ILE A 33 11.05 10.92 -21.11
CA ILE A 33 11.33 11.63 -19.86
C ILE A 33 12.42 10.88 -19.09
N GLN A 34 13.48 11.60 -18.74
CA GLN A 34 14.56 11.05 -17.92
C GLN A 34 14.22 11.21 -16.44
N CYS A 35 14.15 10.08 -15.73
CA CYS A 35 13.98 10.04 -14.29
C CYS A 35 15.20 9.42 -13.63
N ASP A 36 15.77 10.14 -12.67
CA ASP A 36 16.83 9.60 -11.80
C ASP A 36 16.21 8.65 -10.75
N GLU A 37 17.05 7.89 -10.08
CA GLU A 37 16.65 6.91 -9.08
C GLU A 37 15.85 7.55 -7.94
N ASN A 38 16.28 8.71 -7.43
CA ASN A 38 15.57 9.42 -6.38
C ASN A 38 14.16 9.82 -6.79
N LEU A 39 13.99 10.25 -8.04
CA LEU A 39 12.66 10.59 -8.56
C LEU A 39 11.77 9.36 -8.67
N LEU A 40 12.30 8.25 -9.18
CA LEU A 40 11.58 6.96 -9.28
C LEU A 40 11.16 6.46 -7.90
N HIS A 41 12.03 6.53 -6.90
CA HIS A 41 11.68 6.17 -5.53
C HIS A 41 10.55 7.03 -4.97
N ARG A 42 10.60 8.35 -5.17
CA ARG A 42 9.52 9.26 -4.75
C ARG A 42 8.20 8.92 -5.44
N MET A 43 8.22 8.64 -6.74
CA MET A 43 7.04 8.23 -7.50
C MET A 43 6.48 6.91 -6.98
N ALA A 44 7.33 5.95 -6.66
CA ALA A 44 6.92 4.66 -6.13
C ALA A 44 6.22 4.74 -4.76
N HIS A 45 6.43 5.78 -3.98
CA HIS A 45 5.76 6.01 -2.70
C HIS A 45 4.50 6.88 -2.79
N ALA A 46 4.20 7.44 -3.96
CA ALA A 46 3.05 8.29 -4.18
C ALA A 46 1.88 7.53 -4.81
N ARG A 47 0.65 8.04 -4.65
CA ARG A 47 -0.51 7.60 -5.43
C ARG A 47 -0.27 7.87 -6.90
N ALA A 48 -0.78 7.03 -7.80
CA ALA A 48 -0.51 7.14 -9.23
C ALA A 48 -0.74 8.54 -9.85
N PRO A 49 -1.82 9.28 -9.55
CA PRO A 49 -1.96 10.64 -10.06
C PRO A 49 -0.87 11.60 -9.58
N GLN A 50 -0.45 11.49 -8.32
CA GLN A 50 0.63 12.31 -7.76
C GLN A 50 1.99 11.93 -8.36
N ALA A 51 2.25 10.63 -8.52
CA ALA A 51 3.46 10.13 -9.16
C ALA A 51 3.58 10.62 -10.62
N LEU A 52 2.45 10.64 -11.36
CA LEU A 52 2.41 11.20 -12.70
C LEU A 52 2.81 12.68 -12.70
N GLU A 53 2.23 13.50 -11.81
CA GLU A 53 2.60 14.92 -11.74
C GLU A 53 4.09 15.10 -11.40
N ILE A 54 4.64 14.28 -10.49
CA ILE A 54 6.07 14.27 -10.18
C ILE A 54 6.89 13.95 -11.45
N MET A 55 6.53 12.92 -12.22
CA MET A 55 7.18 12.58 -13.49
C MET A 55 7.14 13.73 -14.48
N LEU A 56 5.97 14.34 -14.66
CA LEU A 56 5.75 15.41 -15.62
C LEU A 56 6.52 16.71 -15.30
N THR A 57 7.00 16.91 -14.06
CA THR A 57 7.91 18.03 -13.74
C THR A 57 9.22 17.98 -14.54
N ARG A 58 9.60 16.81 -15.05
CA ARG A 58 10.80 16.60 -15.86
C ARG A 58 10.53 16.71 -17.38
N SER A 59 9.27 16.91 -17.77
CA SER A 59 8.89 17.09 -19.16
C SER A 59 9.03 18.53 -19.61
N HIS A 60 9.42 18.72 -20.87
CA HIS A 60 9.47 20.04 -21.51
C HIS A 60 8.18 20.40 -22.24
N ARG A 61 7.20 19.51 -22.24
CA ARG A 61 5.88 19.76 -22.86
C ARG A 61 4.74 19.74 -21.84
N LEU A 62 3.64 20.37 -22.19
CA LEU A 62 2.39 20.29 -21.45
C LEU A 62 1.57 19.09 -21.92
N TYR A 63 0.91 18.44 -20.98
CA TYR A 63 0.03 17.30 -21.22
C TYR A 63 -1.42 17.70 -20.98
N GLN A 64 -2.28 17.35 -21.93
CA GLN A 64 -3.73 17.56 -21.78
C GLN A 64 -4.31 16.51 -20.80
N PRO A 65 -5.46 16.79 -20.19
CA PRO A 65 -6.09 15.85 -19.23
C PRO A 65 -6.30 14.44 -19.81
N ALA A 66 -6.69 14.32 -21.08
CA ALA A 66 -6.87 13.03 -21.75
C ALA A 66 -5.54 12.26 -21.89
N GLU A 67 -4.43 12.94 -22.17
CA GLU A 67 -3.11 12.34 -22.25
C GLU A 67 -2.65 11.84 -20.87
N LYS A 68 -2.92 12.61 -19.80
CA LYS A 68 -2.61 12.20 -18.42
C LYS A 68 -3.37 10.95 -18.02
N LEU A 69 -4.66 10.86 -18.39
CA LEU A 69 -5.45 9.65 -18.15
C LEU A 69 -4.90 8.44 -18.90
N ALA A 70 -4.51 8.62 -20.17
CA ALA A 70 -3.89 7.54 -20.96
C ALA A 70 -2.56 7.08 -20.35
N LEU A 71 -1.74 7.99 -19.82
CA LEU A 71 -0.48 7.64 -19.14
C LEU A 71 -0.74 6.88 -17.84
N LEU A 72 -1.75 7.26 -17.08
CA LEU A 72 -2.13 6.52 -15.86
C LEU A 72 -2.62 5.12 -16.18
N ALA A 73 -3.43 4.96 -17.23
CA ALA A 73 -3.87 3.64 -17.68
C ALA A 73 -2.67 2.78 -18.13
N ARG A 74 -1.79 3.33 -18.96
CA ARG A 74 -0.58 2.62 -19.42
C ARG A 74 0.33 2.21 -18.25
N GLN A 75 0.53 3.10 -17.28
CA GLN A 75 1.30 2.80 -16.06
C GLN A 75 0.64 1.69 -15.23
N GLY A 76 -0.69 1.70 -15.16
CA GLY A 76 -1.46 0.64 -14.52
C GLY A 76 -1.22 -0.72 -15.17
N ASP A 77 -1.30 -0.80 -16.51
CA ASP A 77 -1.05 -2.03 -17.28
C ASP A 77 0.37 -2.56 -17.02
N LEU A 78 1.37 -1.67 -17.08
CA LEU A 78 2.77 -2.03 -16.80
C LEU A 78 2.98 -2.53 -15.38
N LEU A 79 2.34 -1.90 -14.41
CA LEU A 79 2.40 -2.34 -13.01
C LEU A 79 1.77 -3.73 -12.84
N GLU A 80 0.67 -3.99 -13.53
CA GLU A 80 0.02 -5.29 -13.54
C GLU A 80 0.93 -6.37 -14.11
N GLU A 81 1.57 -6.11 -15.25
CA GLU A 81 2.55 -7.01 -15.87
C GLU A 81 3.71 -7.32 -14.91
N GLU A 82 4.26 -6.30 -14.23
CA GLU A 82 5.36 -6.45 -13.28
C GLU A 82 4.94 -7.29 -12.05
N ILE A 83 3.74 -7.07 -11.52
CA ILE A 83 3.21 -7.84 -10.38
C ILE A 83 3.00 -9.30 -10.78
N GLU A 84 2.48 -9.59 -11.97
CA GLU A 84 2.28 -10.96 -12.44
C GLU A 84 3.60 -11.72 -12.61
N GLN A 85 4.62 -11.05 -13.14
CA GLN A 85 5.94 -11.65 -13.35
C GLN A 85 6.67 -11.98 -12.04
N HIS A 86 6.43 -11.20 -10.96
CA HIS A 86 7.17 -11.29 -9.71
C HIS A 86 6.30 -11.72 -8.51
N GLN A 87 5.07 -12.19 -8.74
CA GLN A 87 4.09 -12.45 -7.67
C GLN A 87 4.61 -13.33 -6.50
N ASN A 88 5.51 -14.27 -6.78
CA ASN A 88 6.10 -15.15 -5.77
C ASN A 88 7.10 -14.44 -4.85
N GLU A 89 7.64 -13.30 -5.28
CA GLU A 89 8.65 -12.53 -4.56
C GLU A 89 8.04 -11.37 -3.77
N LEU A 90 6.74 -11.09 -4.01
CA LEU A 90 6.07 -9.93 -3.40
C LEU A 90 5.61 -10.18 -1.97
N LEU A 91 5.42 -11.43 -1.58
CA LEU A 91 4.87 -11.78 -0.26
C LEU A 91 5.96 -11.70 0.81
N LEU A 92 5.62 -11.05 1.92
CA LEU A 92 6.46 -10.98 3.12
C LEU A 92 6.02 -12.07 4.10
N PRO A 93 6.83 -13.13 4.32
CA PRO A 93 6.42 -14.29 5.14
C PRO A 93 6.05 -13.90 6.58
N GLU A 94 6.76 -12.94 7.16
CA GLU A 94 6.52 -12.46 8.52
C GLU A 94 5.17 -11.75 8.66
N GLY A 95 4.78 -10.96 7.66
CA GLY A 95 3.48 -10.32 7.59
C GLY A 95 2.35 -11.33 7.47
N LEU A 96 2.53 -12.37 6.64
CA LEU A 96 1.55 -13.46 6.51
C LEU A 96 1.41 -14.25 7.81
N ALA A 97 2.50 -14.55 8.49
CA ALA A 97 2.46 -15.22 9.78
C ALA A 97 1.71 -14.39 10.84
N SER A 98 1.93 -13.07 10.86
CA SER A 98 1.21 -12.15 11.73
C SER A 98 -0.29 -12.12 11.42
N LEU A 99 -0.66 -12.07 10.13
CA LEU A 99 -2.04 -12.13 9.69
C LEU A 99 -2.74 -13.42 10.18
N GLN A 100 -2.08 -14.57 9.97
CA GLN A 100 -2.60 -15.87 10.40
C GLN A 100 -2.83 -15.94 11.91
N ALA A 101 -1.89 -15.43 12.71
CA ALA A 101 -2.03 -15.39 14.16
C ALA A 101 -3.29 -14.64 14.61
N TYR A 102 -3.59 -13.47 14.05
CA TYR A 102 -4.82 -12.74 14.38
C TYR A 102 -6.09 -13.43 13.90
N GLN A 103 -6.04 -14.14 12.76
CA GLN A 103 -7.16 -14.94 12.30
C GLN A 103 -7.43 -16.15 13.23
N GLU A 104 -6.39 -16.78 13.75
CA GLU A 104 -6.50 -17.87 14.74
C GLU A 104 -7.09 -17.36 16.07
N GLU A 105 -6.85 -16.10 16.44
CA GLU A 105 -7.52 -15.44 17.55
C GLU A 105 -9.00 -15.11 17.27
N GLY A 106 -9.48 -15.34 16.05
CA GLY A 106 -10.86 -15.06 15.64
C GLY A 106 -11.14 -13.56 15.43
N LEU A 107 -10.12 -12.72 15.25
CA LEU A 107 -10.29 -11.31 14.98
C LEU A 107 -10.57 -11.06 13.50
N PRO A 108 -11.59 -10.23 13.17
CA PRO A 108 -11.79 -9.80 11.79
C PRO A 108 -10.61 -8.95 11.32
N VAL A 109 -10.22 -9.14 10.06
CA VAL A 109 -9.04 -8.50 9.47
C VAL A 109 -9.40 -7.73 8.20
N ALA A 110 -8.85 -6.53 8.06
CA ALA A 110 -8.95 -5.75 6.84
C ALA A 110 -7.57 -5.42 6.27
N ALA A 111 -7.53 -5.23 4.96
CA ALA A 111 -6.37 -4.73 4.24
C ALA A 111 -6.59 -3.29 3.80
N VAL A 112 -5.53 -2.47 3.88
CA VAL A 112 -5.52 -1.10 3.37
C VAL A 112 -4.31 -0.92 2.47
N SER A 113 -4.50 -0.23 1.34
CA SER A 113 -3.39 0.28 0.53
C SER A 113 -3.71 1.70 0.07
N VAL A 114 -2.84 2.64 0.39
CA VAL A 114 -2.97 4.05 -0.04
C VAL A 114 -2.36 4.31 -1.42
N VAL A 115 -1.56 3.39 -1.93
CA VAL A 115 -0.80 3.54 -3.19
C VAL A 115 -1.36 2.72 -4.35
N SER A 116 -2.15 1.68 -4.05
CA SER A 116 -2.75 0.77 -5.01
C SER A 116 -4.23 0.53 -4.66
N ASP A 117 -5.01 -0.02 -5.59
CA ASP A 117 -6.32 -0.57 -5.26
C ASP A 117 -6.13 -1.90 -4.50
N ALA A 118 -6.36 -1.86 -3.18
CA ALA A 118 -6.19 -3.01 -2.30
C ALA A 118 -7.03 -4.22 -2.75
N GLU A 119 -8.27 -4.00 -3.20
CA GLU A 119 -9.17 -5.07 -3.63
C GLU A 119 -8.64 -5.79 -4.87
N SER A 120 -8.26 -5.03 -5.92
CA SER A 120 -7.70 -5.56 -7.16
C SER A 120 -6.37 -6.27 -6.92
N LEU A 121 -5.48 -5.67 -6.13
CA LEU A 121 -4.17 -6.22 -5.81
C LEU A 121 -4.29 -7.58 -5.09
N LEU A 122 -5.14 -7.66 -4.07
CA LEU A 122 -5.35 -8.90 -3.33
C LEU A 122 -6.00 -10.00 -4.17
N ARG A 123 -6.94 -9.66 -5.07
CA ARG A 123 -7.54 -10.64 -6.00
C ARG A 123 -6.50 -11.22 -6.95
N ARG A 124 -5.65 -10.37 -7.51
CA ARG A 124 -4.57 -10.76 -8.42
C ARG A 124 -3.57 -11.70 -7.76
N LEU A 125 -3.19 -11.41 -6.51
CA LEU A 125 -2.30 -12.25 -5.72
C LEU A 125 -3.01 -13.46 -5.07
N LYS A 126 -4.32 -13.67 -5.32
CA LYS A 126 -5.15 -14.74 -4.73
C LYS A 126 -5.21 -14.71 -3.20
N LEU A 127 -5.02 -13.54 -2.60
CA LEU A 127 -5.02 -13.31 -1.16
C LEU A 127 -6.33 -12.69 -0.65
N ARG A 128 -7.28 -12.34 -1.54
CA ARG A 128 -8.50 -11.63 -1.16
C ARG A 128 -9.31 -12.33 -0.07
N ASN A 129 -9.35 -13.65 -0.12
CA ASN A 129 -10.11 -14.48 0.83
C ASN A 129 -9.50 -14.51 2.25
N LEU A 130 -8.30 -13.97 2.44
CA LEU A 130 -7.68 -13.83 3.75
C LEU A 130 -8.18 -12.62 4.54
N PHE A 131 -9.03 -11.77 3.92
CA PHE A 131 -9.48 -10.53 4.53
C PHE A 131 -11.00 -10.39 4.49
N ASP A 132 -11.58 -9.87 5.56
CA ASP A 132 -13.00 -9.53 5.63
C ASP A 132 -13.31 -8.27 4.82
N ALA A 133 -12.35 -7.33 4.75
CA ALA A 133 -12.47 -6.10 3.96
C ALA A 133 -11.13 -5.69 3.32
N ALA A 134 -11.23 -4.97 2.18
CA ALA A 134 -10.10 -4.32 1.53
C ALA A 134 -10.52 -2.92 1.09
N THR A 135 -9.69 -1.90 1.39
CA THR A 135 -10.02 -0.49 1.14
C THR A 135 -8.76 0.35 0.85
N GLY A 136 -8.97 1.62 0.46
CA GLY A 136 -7.89 2.61 0.32
C GLY A 136 -7.66 3.48 1.57
N GLU A 137 -8.49 3.32 2.63
CA GLU A 137 -8.48 4.22 3.79
C GLU A 137 -8.73 3.45 5.10
N LEU A 138 -8.03 3.82 6.17
CA LEU A 138 -8.14 3.18 7.49
C LEU A 138 -9.56 3.31 8.08
N SER A 139 -10.15 4.50 7.99
CA SER A 139 -11.51 4.75 8.50
C SER A 139 -12.57 3.94 7.76
N ALA A 140 -12.40 3.76 6.45
CA ALA A 140 -13.29 2.93 5.64
C ALA A 140 -13.14 1.44 5.98
N ALA A 141 -11.93 0.99 6.29
CA ALA A 141 -11.66 -0.37 6.74
C ALA A 141 -12.39 -0.67 8.06
N ALA A 142 -12.25 0.18 9.07
CA ALA A 142 -12.96 0.04 10.34
C ALA A 142 -14.48 -0.05 10.15
N LYS A 143 -15.06 0.86 9.33
CA LYS A 143 -16.49 0.84 9.00
C LYS A 143 -16.94 -0.46 8.33
N ARG A 144 -16.16 -0.99 7.39
CA ARG A 144 -16.50 -2.26 6.72
C ARG A 144 -16.41 -3.46 7.64
N LEU A 145 -15.58 -3.40 8.67
CA LEU A 145 -15.52 -4.40 9.73
C LEU A 145 -16.59 -4.19 10.82
N HIS A 146 -17.43 -3.14 10.70
CA HIS A 146 -18.43 -2.74 11.70
C HIS A 146 -17.81 -2.45 13.08
N MET A 147 -16.62 -1.84 13.10
CA MET A 147 -15.86 -1.50 14.31
C MET A 147 -15.64 0.01 14.43
N ASP A 148 -15.56 0.49 15.67
CA ASP A 148 -15.05 1.83 15.94
C ASP A 148 -13.53 1.84 15.79
N CYS A 149 -12.97 2.97 15.32
CA CYS A 149 -11.52 3.09 15.10
C CYS A 149 -10.71 2.77 16.38
N GLY A 150 -11.20 3.17 17.58
CA GLY A 150 -10.56 2.89 18.86
C GLY A 150 -10.51 1.40 19.26
N GLU A 151 -11.28 0.56 18.59
CA GLU A 151 -11.30 -0.90 18.76
C GLU A 151 -10.37 -1.62 17.79
N CYS A 152 -9.80 -0.89 16.82
CA CYS A 152 -8.92 -1.44 15.79
C CYS A 152 -7.43 -1.30 16.16
N LEU A 153 -6.65 -2.30 15.73
CA LEU A 153 -5.20 -2.25 15.69
C LEU A 153 -4.77 -2.04 14.24
N CYS A 154 -4.03 -0.98 13.97
CA CYS A 154 -3.37 -0.76 12.68
C CYS A 154 -1.95 -1.34 12.72
N VAL A 155 -1.63 -2.19 11.75
CA VAL A 155 -0.31 -2.80 11.56
C VAL A 155 0.29 -2.25 10.27
N SER A 156 1.42 -1.56 10.36
CA SER A 156 2.09 -0.96 9.20
C SER A 156 3.60 -0.90 9.38
N ALA A 157 4.32 -0.94 8.27
CA ALA A 157 5.76 -0.66 8.19
C ALA A 157 6.07 0.85 8.08
N TYR A 158 5.06 1.69 7.91
CA TYR A 158 5.22 3.12 7.64
C TYR A 158 4.67 3.98 8.78
N GLU A 159 5.53 4.85 9.31
CA GLU A 159 5.15 5.79 10.38
C GLU A 159 4.01 6.73 9.97
N ASP A 160 3.95 7.14 8.70
CA ASP A 160 2.89 8.05 8.23
C ASP A 160 1.51 7.39 8.29
N THR A 161 1.39 6.12 7.92
CA THR A 161 0.16 5.32 8.09
C THR A 161 -0.20 5.21 9.58
N LEU A 162 0.79 4.96 10.44
CA LEU A 162 0.56 4.85 11.88
C LEU A 162 0.17 6.20 12.52
N ARG A 163 0.72 7.33 12.06
CA ARG A 163 0.30 8.67 12.50
C ARG A 163 -1.15 8.96 12.11
N GLU A 164 -1.59 8.54 10.92
CA GLU A 164 -2.99 8.63 10.51
C GLU A 164 -3.87 7.76 11.41
N ALA A 165 -3.48 6.50 11.64
CA ALA A 165 -4.18 5.60 12.53
C ALA A 165 -4.33 6.16 13.95
N GLN A 166 -3.28 6.77 14.50
CA GLN A 166 -3.32 7.44 15.82
C GLN A 166 -4.31 8.61 15.84
N ARG A 167 -4.36 9.44 14.79
CA ARG A 167 -5.35 10.55 14.69
C ARG A 167 -6.78 10.03 14.67
N LEU A 168 -7.00 8.82 14.16
CA LEU A 168 -8.29 8.13 14.17
C LEU A 168 -8.58 7.41 15.50
N GLY A 169 -7.65 7.45 16.47
CA GLY A 169 -7.78 6.78 17.77
C GLY A 169 -7.49 5.28 17.74
N MET A 170 -6.89 4.76 16.67
CA MET A 170 -6.51 3.35 16.56
C MET A 170 -5.28 3.05 17.41
N LYS A 171 -5.16 1.80 17.88
CA LYS A 171 -3.88 1.27 18.35
C LYS A 171 -2.95 1.03 17.16
N CYS A 172 -1.65 1.14 17.38
CA CYS A 172 -0.67 1.06 16.32
C CYS A 172 0.43 0.06 16.63
N MET A 173 0.80 -0.72 15.63
CA MET A 173 1.94 -1.63 15.67
C MET A 173 2.85 -1.34 14.46
N LEU A 174 4.09 -0.96 14.73
CA LEU A 174 5.13 -0.83 13.72
C LEU A 174 5.74 -2.21 13.47
N VAL A 175 5.79 -2.62 12.20
CA VAL A 175 6.46 -3.84 11.73
C VAL A 175 7.38 -3.47 10.57
N GLY A 176 8.38 -4.27 10.26
CA GLY A 176 9.24 -4.04 9.09
C GLY A 176 10.57 -4.76 9.17
N ALA A 177 11.32 -4.77 8.08
CA ALA A 177 12.58 -5.49 7.91
C ALA A 177 13.68 -5.12 8.92
N ASP A 178 13.59 -3.94 9.55
CA ASP A 178 14.53 -3.46 10.58
C ASP A 178 14.00 -3.60 12.02
N ALA A 179 12.75 -4.02 12.19
CA ALA A 179 12.17 -4.21 13.52
C ALA A 179 12.49 -5.62 14.03
N ALA A 180 13.51 -5.76 14.85
CA ALA A 180 13.86 -7.03 15.50
C ALA A 180 12.71 -7.58 16.39
N GLN A 181 11.71 -6.76 16.71
CA GLN A 181 10.44 -7.13 17.37
C GLN A 181 9.37 -6.07 17.06
N PRO A 182 8.07 -6.45 16.96
CA PRO A 182 6.99 -5.49 16.77
C PRO A 182 6.94 -4.48 17.92
N VAL A 183 6.93 -3.19 17.59
CA VAL A 183 6.86 -2.11 18.55
C VAL A 183 5.44 -1.57 18.62
N PHE A 184 4.79 -1.70 19.77
CA PHE A 184 3.50 -1.07 20.03
C PHE A 184 3.71 0.42 20.30
N ILE A 185 3.14 1.27 19.47
CA ILE A 185 3.14 2.72 19.71
C ILE A 185 1.86 3.05 20.48
N THR A 186 2.02 3.28 21.77
CA THR A 186 0.93 3.82 22.60
C THR A 186 0.92 5.33 22.46
N SER A 187 -0.26 5.94 22.17
CA SER A 187 -0.44 7.37 22.32
C SER A 187 -0.10 7.76 23.75
N LYS A 188 0.85 8.68 23.93
CA LYS A 188 1.01 9.36 25.22
C LYS A 188 -0.23 10.23 25.42
N GLU A 189 -0.90 10.02 26.55
CA GLU A 189 -1.91 10.92 27.11
C GLU A 189 -1.40 12.36 27.22
#